data_ed3116daaf6c2e28d8b670a7b19c9c6d
#
_entry.id   ed3116daaf6c2e28d8b670a7b19c9c6d
#
_cell.length_a   1.000
_cell.length_b   1.000
_cell.length_c   1.000
_cell.angle_alpha   90.00
_cell.angle_beta   90.00
_cell.angle_gamma   90.00
#
_symmetry.space_group_name_H-M   'P 1'
#
loop_
_entity.id
_entity.type
_entity.pdbx_description
1 polymer ?
#
loop_
_entity_poly.entity_id
_entity_poly.type
_entity_poly.pdbx_seq_one_letter_code
_entity_poly.pdbx_strand_id
1 'polypeptide(L)'
;MKRFSFGIAALFIAASVNAQNNEVLYDTTKYEMLNEVIVSGVRVQKDAPFAVTNIKKVELSEFSKTGQELPFLFAKTPGILAWSENGVGTGTSYLRIRGSGDSRINVTLDGVSLNSPEDQCVFWANMNSYSSLLSSVQIQRGVGSSTNGDGAFGGTIALSTETPSFLPSSEITGSYGSFNTFNFGAKGSTGLLWNHIIFDGAGYQTFTNGFIHGTKGRSGSYYGGITYINNNFQLRYKNIGNFETTGQAWNGVVAGDNDLSLMDGTYGIPTGIRTYADMYNV
;
A
#
# COMPACT_ATOMS: atom_id res chain seq x y z
N MET A 1 15.27 16.77 10.95
CA MET A 1 14.05 16.34 10.25
C MET A 1 12.95 15.69 11.14
N LYS A 2 13.17 15.51 12.46
CA LYS A 2 12.17 14.89 13.38
C LYS A 2 11.03 15.81 13.87
N ARG A 3 11.08 17.11 13.59
CA ARG A 3 10.10 18.09 14.15
C ARG A 3 8.96 18.48 13.18
N PHE A 4 9.04 18.12 11.90
CA PHE A 4 8.05 18.52 10.89
C PHE A 4 6.80 17.65 10.86
N SER A 5 6.91 16.35 11.21
CA SER A 5 5.78 15.40 11.12
C SER A 5 4.69 15.63 12.18
N PHE A 6 5.05 16.14 13.36
CA PHE A 6 4.07 16.42 14.43
C PHE A 6 3.23 17.68 14.16
N GLY A 7 3.80 18.67 13.48
CA GLY A 7 3.12 19.93 13.18
C GLY A 7 1.98 19.77 12.16
N ILE A 8 2.15 18.91 11.17
CA ILE A 8 1.13 18.70 10.12
C ILE A 8 -0.07 17.93 10.69
N ALA A 9 0.17 16.90 11.51
CA ALA A 9 -0.91 16.16 12.17
C ALA A 9 -1.73 17.03 13.13
N ALA A 10 -1.07 17.91 13.89
CA ALA A 10 -1.73 18.85 14.78
C ALA A 10 -2.55 19.91 14.02
N LEU A 11 -2.10 20.33 12.84
CA LEU A 11 -2.83 21.30 12.01
C LEU A 11 -4.13 20.70 11.45
N PHE A 12 -4.13 19.42 11.06
CA PHE A 12 -5.33 18.74 10.58
C PHE A 12 -6.36 18.50 11.70
N ILE A 13 -5.92 18.17 12.91
CA ILE A 13 -6.79 18.00 14.07
C ILE A 13 -7.42 19.35 14.47
N ALA A 14 -6.68 20.44 14.42
CA ALA A 14 -7.20 21.78 14.71
C ALA A 14 -8.19 22.26 13.65
N ALA A 15 -7.99 21.92 12.38
CA ALA A 15 -8.91 22.27 11.30
C ALA A 15 -10.25 21.52 11.40
N SER A 16 -10.22 20.24 11.81
CA SER A 16 -11.44 19.43 11.96
C SER A 16 -12.31 19.87 13.15
N VAL A 17 -11.71 20.35 14.24
CA VAL A 17 -12.46 20.85 15.41
C VAL A 17 -13.20 22.16 15.08
N ASN A 18 -12.63 23.02 14.24
CA ASN A 18 -13.30 24.26 13.81
C ASN A 18 -14.39 24.04 12.75
N ALA A 19 -14.33 22.95 11.99
CA ALA A 19 -15.32 22.62 10.96
C ALA A 19 -16.66 22.14 11.56
N GLN A 20 -16.68 21.64 12.79
CA GLN A 20 -17.90 21.17 13.45
C GLN A 20 -18.83 22.29 13.95
N ASN A 21 -18.36 23.53 14.05
CA ASN A 21 -19.14 24.63 14.63
C ASN A 21 -19.83 25.54 13.61
N ASN A 22 -19.64 25.33 12.31
CA ASN A 22 -20.38 26.02 11.28
C ASN A 22 -21.30 25.02 10.56
N GLU A 23 -22.61 25.12 10.79
CA GLU A 23 -23.62 24.55 9.87
C GLU A 23 -23.54 25.26 8.52
N VAL A 24 -22.46 25.03 7.79
CA VAL A 24 -22.42 25.36 6.37
C VAL A 24 -23.17 24.24 5.68
N LEU A 25 -24.42 24.51 5.31
CA LEU A 25 -25.19 23.66 4.39
C LEU A 25 -24.39 23.60 3.06
N TYR A 26 -23.54 22.59 2.94
CA TYR A 26 -22.90 22.31 1.65
C TYR A 26 -23.99 21.80 0.73
N ASP A 27 -24.28 22.54 -0.30
CA ASP A 27 -25.15 22.08 -1.38
C ASP A 27 -24.41 21.00 -2.19
N THR A 28 -24.48 19.75 -1.65
CA THR A 28 -23.88 18.58 -2.28
C THR A 28 -24.53 18.19 -3.59
N THR A 29 -25.69 18.78 -3.93
CA THR A 29 -26.40 18.51 -5.20
C THR A 29 -25.78 19.27 -6.37
N LYS A 30 -24.95 20.27 -6.11
CA LYS A 30 -24.38 21.16 -7.10
C LYS A 30 -23.11 20.62 -7.78
N TYR A 31 -22.45 19.65 -7.17
CA TYR A 31 -21.20 19.07 -7.67
C TYR A 31 -21.26 17.55 -7.64
N GLU A 32 -21.51 16.92 -8.79
CA GLU A 32 -21.17 15.51 -8.96
C GLU A 32 -19.65 15.40 -9.13
N MET A 33 -19.03 14.58 -8.30
CA MET A 33 -17.64 14.18 -8.53
C MET A 33 -17.58 13.46 -9.87
N LEU A 34 -16.95 14.07 -10.86
CA LEU A 34 -16.63 13.37 -12.08
C LEU A 34 -15.74 12.16 -11.69
N ASN A 35 -16.27 10.96 -11.89
CA ASN A 35 -15.46 9.77 -11.80
C ASN A 35 -14.27 9.96 -12.73
N GLU A 36 -13.07 9.74 -12.24
CA GLU A 36 -11.88 9.85 -13.07
C GLU A 36 -12.05 8.93 -14.29
N VAL A 37 -12.29 9.51 -15.44
CA VAL A 37 -12.55 8.79 -16.71
C VAL A 37 -11.43 7.83 -17.06
N ILE A 38 -10.21 8.17 -16.67
CA ILE A 38 -9.00 7.34 -16.87
C ILE A 38 -9.11 6.01 -16.11
N VAL A 39 -9.62 6.02 -14.89
CA VAL A 39 -9.72 4.80 -14.06
C VAL A 39 -10.78 3.84 -14.61
N SER A 40 -11.86 4.33 -15.18
CA SER A 40 -12.89 3.46 -15.77
C SER A 40 -12.46 2.88 -17.12
N GLY A 41 -11.64 3.60 -17.89
CA GLY A 41 -11.16 3.17 -19.22
C GLY A 41 -10.11 2.03 -19.17
N VAL A 42 -9.35 1.93 -18.10
CA VAL A 42 -8.32 0.89 -17.91
C VAL A 42 -8.83 -0.36 -17.19
N ARG A 43 -10.04 -0.32 -16.61
CA ARG A 43 -10.60 -1.47 -15.89
C ARG A 43 -11.38 -2.38 -16.81
N VAL A 44 -11.18 -3.68 -16.60
CA VAL A 44 -11.97 -4.70 -17.28
C VAL A 44 -13.41 -4.64 -16.79
N GLN A 45 -14.37 -4.62 -17.72
CA GLN A 45 -15.78 -4.65 -17.39
C GLN A 45 -16.16 -5.96 -16.71
N LYS A 46 -17.20 -5.93 -15.87
CA LYS A 46 -17.63 -7.07 -15.06
C LYS A 46 -18.04 -8.30 -15.88
N ASP A 47 -18.50 -8.07 -17.09
CA ASP A 47 -19.00 -9.13 -18.01
C ASP A 47 -17.93 -9.61 -18.99
N ALA A 48 -16.71 -9.13 -18.89
CA ALA A 48 -15.60 -9.57 -19.73
C ALA A 48 -15.23 -11.04 -19.40
N PRO A 49 -14.86 -11.85 -20.39
CA PRO A 49 -14.56 -13.28 -20.21
C PRO A 49 -13.18 -13.51 -19.56
N PHE A 50 -12.77 -12.68 -18.65
CA PHE A 50 -11.49 -12.73 -17.94
C PHE A 50 -11.66 -13.08 -16.47
N ALA A 51 -10.64 -13.72 -15.90
CA ALA A 51 -10.61 -14.04 -14.47
C ALA A 51 -10.27 -12.78 -13.65
N VAL A 52 -11.28 -11.97 -13.36
CA VAL A 52 -11.16 -10.70 -12.63
C VAL A 52 -11.64 -10.85 -11.19
N THR A 53 -10.90 -10.24 -10.27
CA THR A 53 -11.29 -10.08 -8.87
C THR A 53 -11.27 -8.59 -8.53
N ASN A 54 -12.36 -8.09 -7.94
CA ASN A 54 -12.45 -6.71 -7.47
C ASN A 54 -12.44 -6.71 -5.94
N ILE A 55 -11.48 -6.02 -5.35
CA ILE A 55 -11.36 -5.79 -3.91
C ILE A 55 -11.94 -4.41 -3.61
N LYS A 56 -12.88 -4.35 -2.70
CA LYS A 56 -13.59 -3.12 -2.34
C LYS A 56 -12.93 -2.39 -1.18
N LYS A 57 -13.28 -1.12 -0.99
CA LYS A 57 -12.79 -0.28 0.11
C LYS A 57 -12.96 -0.92 1.49
N VAL A 58 -14.07 -1.62 1.75
CA VAL A 58 -14.32 -2.30 3.04
C VAL A 58 -13.25 -3.35 3.31
N GLU A 59 -12.92 -4.18 2.32
CA GLU A 59 -11.88 -5.21 2.44
C GLU A 59 -10.48 -4.60 2.63
N LEU A 60 -10.21 -3.51 1.91
CA LEU A 60 -8.96 -2.73 2.04
C LEU A 60 -8.83 -2.12 3.45
N SER A 61 -9.89 -1.53 3.97
CA SER A 61 -9.92 -0.93 5.30
C SER A 61 -9.72 -1.97 6.41
N GLU A 62 -10.37 -3.12 6.32
CA GLU A 62 -10.14 -4.21 7.28
C GLU A 62 -8.71 -4.77 7.18
N PHE A 63 -8.20 -4.92 5.97
CA PHE A 63 -6.84 -5.40 5.76
C PHE A 63 -5.79 -4.40 6.26
N SER A 64 -6.00 -3.10 6.12
CA SER A 64 -5.06 -2.06 6.56
C SER A 64 -4.73 -2.15 8.06
N LYS A 65 -5.68 -2.67 8.86
CA LYS A 65 -5.50 -2.88 10.30
C LYS A 65 -4.44 -3.94 10.62
N THR A 66 -4.11 -4.81 9.67
CA THR A 66 -3.08 -5.84 9.87
C THR A 66 -1.67 -5.27 9.83
N GLY A 67 -1.46 -4.12 9.20
CA GLY A 67 -0.15 -3.55 8.91
C GLY A 67 0.64 -4.30 7.84
N GLN A 68 0.04 -5.31 7.20
CA GLN A 68 0.66 -6.08 6.13
C GLN A 68 0.61 -5.34 4.79
N GLU A 69 1.51 -5.70 3.89
CA GLU A 69 1.57 -5.13 2.55
C GLU A 69 0.57 -5.77 1.58
N LEU A 70 0.26 -5.03 0.52
CA LEU A 70 -0.75 -5.39 -0.47
C LEU A 70 -0.65 -6.82 -1.04
N PRO A 71 0.54 -7.41 -1.30
CA PRO A 71 0.65 -8.79 -1.75
C PRO A 71 -0.12 -9.80 -0.91
N PHE A 72 -0.15 -9.61 0.42
CA PHE A 72 -0.87 -10.50 1.34
C PHE A 72 -2.39 -10.38 1.24
N LEU A 73 -2.89 -9.20 0.88
CA LEU A 73 -4.31 -9.04 0.54
C LEU A 73 -4.63 -9.77 -0.77
N PHE A 74 -3.78 -9.64 -1.77
CA PHE A 74 -3.98 -10.27 -3.08
C PHE A 74 -3.90 -11.80 -3.00
N ALA A 75 -3.09 -12.35 -2.09
CA ALA A 75 -2.98 -13.78 -1.85
C ALA A 75 -4.28 -14.45 -1.37
N LYS A 76 -5.27 -13.66 -0.92
CA LYS A 76 -6.64 -14.17 -0.67
C LYS A 76 -7.37 -14.54 -1.97
N THR A 77 -6.86 -14.12 -3.13
CA THR A 77 -7.40 -14.45 -4.44
C THR A 77 -6.82 -15.78 -4.94
N PRO A 78 -7.61 -16.75 -5.38
CA PRO A 78 -7.09 -18.02 -5.89
C PRO A 78 -6.06 -17.85 -7.01
N GLY A 79 -4.96 -18.60 -6.94
CA GLY A 79 -3.87 -18.54 -7.92
C GLY A 79 -2.88 -17.40 -7.71
N ILE A 80 -2.94 -16.70 -6.59
CA ILE A 80 -1.95 -15.72 -6.17
C ILE A 80 -1.19 -16.24 -4.95
N LEU A 81 0.13 -16.14 -4.99
CA LEU A 81 1.04 -16.47 -3.90
C LEU A 81 1.78 -15.22 -3.47
N ALA A 82 1.86 -14.97 -2.16
CA ALA A 82 2.69 -13.92 -1.59
C ALA A 82 3.53 -14.46 -0.44
N TRP A 83 4.71 -13.87 -0.24
CA TRP A 83 5.58 -14.13 0.90
C TRP A 83 6.41 -12.89 1.24
N SER A 84 7.00 -12.86 2.42
CA SER A 84 7.86 -11.76 2.86
C SER A 84 9.10 -12.28 3.57
N GLU A 85 10.17 -11.50 3.53
CA GLU A 85 11.46 -11.84 4.15
C GLU A 85 11.37 -11.91 5.69
N ASN A 86 10.50 -11.15 6.30
CA ASN A 86 10.34 -11.13 7.76
C ASN A 86 9.29 -12.11 8.30
N GLY A 87 8.57 -12.80 7.41
CA GLY A 87 7.55 -13.79 7.75
C GLY A 87 6.23 -13.23 8.30
N VAL A 88 6.09 -11.91 8.49
CA VAL A 88 4.86 -11.27 9.00
C VAL A 88 4.12 -10.45 7.94
N GLY A 89 4.69 -10.28 6.77
CA GLY A 89 4.05 -9.58 5.64
C GLY A 89 4.28 -8.09 5.61
N THR A 90 5.37 -7.63 6.23
CA THR A 90 5.87 -6.25 6.13
C THR A 90 7.30 -6.28 5.59
N GLY A 91 7.80 -5.16 5.08
CA GLY A 91 9.14 -5.12 4.50
C GLY A 91 9.18 -5.70 3.09
N THR A 92 10.29 -6.30 2.71
CA THR A 92 10.44 -6.90 1.39
C THR A 92 9.46 -8.06 1.21
N SER A 93 8.51 -7.87 0.33
CA SER A 93 7.47 -8.83 -0.01
C SER A 93 7.40 -9.09 -1.50
N TYR A 94 6.92 -10.26 -1.87
CA TYR A 94 6.89 -10.78 -3.23
C TYR A 94 5.51 -11.30 -3.57
N LEU A 95 5.24 -11.33 -4.89
CA LEU A 95 3.97 -11.77 -5.45
C LEU A 95 4.19 -12.66 -6.66
N ARG A 96 3.36 -13.70 -6.80
CA ARG A 96 3.23 -14.46 -8.06
C ARG A 96 1.77 -14.64 -8.41
N ILE A 97 1.43 -14.46 -9.68
CA ILE A 97 0.10 -14.75 -10.22
C ILE A 97 0.22 -15.94 -11.17
N ARG A 98 -0.46 -17.05 -10.86
CA ARG A 98 -0.44 -18.29 -11.65
C ARG A 98 0.99 -18.76 -11.97
N GLY A 99 1.92 -18.60 -11.03
CA GLY A 99 3.33 -18.94 -11.18
C GLY A 99 4.19 -17.88 -11.87
N SER A 100 3.59 -16.87 -12.51
CA SER A 100 4.33 -15.75 -13.12
C SER A 100 4.86 -14.82 -12.06
N GLY A 101 6.14 -14.44 -12.15
CA GLY A 101 6.81 -13.51 -11.24
C GLY A 101 6.51 -12.05 -11.54
N ASP A 102 7.05 -11.17 -10.70
CA ASP A 102 6.75 -9.75 -10.64
C ASP A 102 6.99 -9.01 -11.98
N SER A 103 8.04 -9.35 -12.72
CA SER A 103 8.36 -8.73 -14.03
C SER A 103 7.34 -9.03 -15.15
N ARG A 104 6.37 -9.91 -14.88
CA ARG A 104 5.30 -10.28 -15.82
C ARG A 104 3.92 -9.87 -15.32
N ILE A 105 3.87 -9.05 -14.28
CA ILE A 105 2.66 -8.52 -13.68
C ILE A 105 2.69 -6.99 -13.81
N ASN A 106 1.74 -6.44 -14.55
CA ASN A 106 1.62 -4.99 -14.66
C ASN A 106 0.82 -4.45 -13.47
N VAL A 107 1.36 -3.44 -12.81
CA VAL A 107 0.71 -2.77 -11.69
C VAL A 107 0.54 -1.30 -12.02
N THR A 108 -0.67 -0.80 -11.88
CA THR A 108 -0.97 0.61 -12.12
C THR A 108 -1.59 1.26 -10.88
N LEU A 109 -1.30 2.53 -10.65
CA LEU A 109 -1.95 3.38 -9.66
C LEU A 109 -2.64 4.53 -10.39
N ASP A 110 -3.97 4.59 -10.31
CA ASP A 110 -4.79 5.57 -11.04
C ASP A 110 -4.47 5.60 -12.55
N GLY A 111 -4.16 4.45 -13.14
CA GLY A 111 -3.81 4.30 -14.56
C GLY A 111 -2.35 4.55 -14.92
N VAL A 112 -1.51 4.98 -13.97
CA VAL A 112 -0.07 5.16 -14.17
C VAL A 112 0.67 3.88 -13.80
N SER A 113 1.54 3.37 -14.68
CA SER A 113 2.35 2.19 -14.41
C SER A 113 3.35 2.44 -13.27
N LEU A 114 3.43 1.50 -12.35
CA LEU A 114 4.38 1.51 -11.23
C LEU A 114 5.57 0.58 -11.46
N ASN A 115 5.54 -0.23 -12.52
CA ASN A 115 6.65 -1.10 -12.84
C ASN A 115 7.89 -0.29 -13.17
N SER A 116 9.01 -0.64 -12.54
CA SER A 116 10.31 -0.04 -12.81
C SER A 116 10.70 -0.26 -14.27
N PRO A 117 11.20 0.75 -14.98
CA PRO A 117 11.65 0.58 -16.36
C PRO A 117 12.92 -0.29 -16.49
N GLU A 118 13.65 -0.49 -15.39
CA GLU A 118 14.91 -1.22 -15.38
C GLU A 118 14.69 -2.75 -15.30
N ASP A 119 13.89 -3.22 -14.36
CA ASP A 119 13.67 -4.63 -14.08
C ASP A 119 12.22 -5.09 -14.29
N GLN A 120 11.33 -4.17 -14.66
CA GLN A 120 9.90 -4.42 -14.91
C GLN A 120 9.13 -4.89 -13.65
N CYS A 121 9.71 -4.74 -12.47
CA CYS A 121 9.13 -5.17 -11.21
C CYS A 121 8.53 -4.01 -10.42
N VAL A 122 7.65 -4.32 -9.47
CA VAL A 122 7.18 -3.40 -8.45
C VAL A 122 7.78 -3.82 -7.12
N PHE A 123 8.45 -2.90 -6.46
CA PHE A 123 8.94 -3.10 -5.10
C PHE A 123 7.83 -2.78 -4.10
N TRP A 124 7.16 -3.82 -3.60
CA TRP A 124 6.03 -3.68 -2.68
C TRP A 124 6.41 -3.02 -1.36
N ALA A 125 7.66 -3.16 -0.93
CA ALA A 125 8.23 -2.42 0.19
C ALA A 125 8.07 -0.89 0.05
N ASN A 126 8.02 -0.38 -1.18
CA ASN A 126 7.78 1.03 -1.47
C ASN A 126 6.29 1.41 -1.43
N MET A 127 5.41 0.49 -1.01
CA MET A 127 3.97 0.69 -1.00
C MET A 127 3.34 0.33 0.35
N ASN A 128 4.10 0.52 1.44
CA ASN A 128 3.58 0.22 2.76
C ASN A 128 2.36 1.09 3.10
N SER A 129 1.38 0.47 3.78
CA SER A 129 0.12 1.09 4.18
C SER A 129 -0.74 1.64 3.04
N TYR A 130 -0.42 1.34 1.77
CA TYR A 130 -1.23 1.79 0.62
C TYR A 130 -2.67 1.27 0.68
N SER A 131 -2.93 0.12 1.30
CA SER A 131 -4.29 -0.38 1.52
C SER A 131 -5.21 0.65 2.17
N SER A 132 -4.67 1.54 3.00
CA SER A 132 -5.41 2.63 3.66
C SER A 132 -5.69 3.82 2.73
N LEU A 133 -4.97 3.94 1.62
CA LEU A 133 -5.07 5.05 0.66
C LEU A 133 -5.92 4.70 -0.57
N LEU A 134 -6.22 3.39 -0.74
CA LEU A 134 -6.93 2.90 -1.91
C LEU A 134 -8.44 2.86 -1.68
N SER A 135 -9.20 3.16 -2.72
CA SER A 135 -10.65 2.97 -2.79
C SER A 135 -11.03 1.59 -3.28
N SER A 136 -10.22 1.03 -4.19
CA SER A 136 -10.48 -0.28 -4.77
C SER A 136 -9.26 -0.81 -5.50
N VAL A 137 -9.23 -2.14 -5.67
CA VAL A 137 -8.23 -2.84 -6.48
C VAL A 137 -8.95 -3.77 -7.44
N GLN A 138 -8.50 -3.82 -8.69
CA GLN A 138 -8.92 -4.84 -9.64
C GLN A 138 -7.73 -5.71 -10.00
N ILE A 139 -7.87 -7.01 -9.84
CA ILE A 139 -6.85 -8.01 -10.20
C ILE A 139 -7.38 -8.83 -11.38
N GLN A 140 -6.68 -8.76 -12.50
CA GLN A 140 -6.91 -9.61 -13.64
C GLN A 140 -5.81 -10.66 -13.70
N ARG A 141 -6.18 -11.94 -13.74
CA ARG A 141 -5.24 -13.06 -13.70
C ARG A 141 -5.07 -13.67 -15.08
N GLY A 142 -3.83 -13.65 -15.58
CA GLY A 142 -3.47 -14.10 -16.92
C GLY A 142 -3.60 -13.00 -17.97
N VAL A 143 -3.35 -13.35 -19.20
CA VAL A 143 -3.43 -12.44 -20.35
C VAL A 143 -4.86 -11.94 -20.51
N GLY A 144 -5.03 -10.64 -20.64
CA GLY A 144 -6.32 -10.00 -20.82
C GLY A 144 -6.32 -8.99 -21.95
N SER A 145 -7.32 -8.08 -21.94
CA SER A 145 -7.28 -6.94 -22.82
C SER A 145 -6.08 -6.05 -22.51
N SER A 146 -5.41 -5.57 -23.54
CA SER A 146 -4.19 -4.74 -23.48
C SER A 146 -4.45 -3.31 -22.96
N THR A 147 -5.39 -3.13 -22.02
CA THR A 147 -5.78 -1.81 -21.53
C THR A 147 -4.77 -1.19 -20.56
N ASN A 148 -3.85 -1.99 -20.02
CA ASN A 148 -2.93 -1.57 -18.96
C ASN A 148 -1.45 -1.54 -19.39
N GLY A 149 -1.15 -1.52 -20.69
CA GLY A 149 0.22 -1.48 -21.22
C GLY A 149 0.91 -2.83 -21.31
N ASP A 150 2.24 -2.79 -21.41
CA ASP A 150 3.10 -3.96 -21.62
C ASP A 150 3.32 -4.77 -20.35
N GLY A 151 3.86 -5.98 -20.50
CA GLY A 151 4.31 -6.81 -19.37
C GLY A 151 3.20 -7.58 -18.64
N ALA A 152 1.93 -7.44 -19.00
CA ALA A 152 0.78 -8.06 -18.34
C ALA A 152 0.58 -9.56 -18.67
N PHE A 153 1.64 -10.31 -18.92
CA PHE A 153 1.56 -11.72 -19.28
C PHE A 153 1.02 -12.60 -18.14
N GLY A 154 1.47 -12.33 -16.92
CA GLY A 154 1.02 -13.04 -15.71
C GLY A 154 -0.32 -12.50 -15.20
N GLY A 155 -0.55 -11.22 -15.36
CA GLY A 155 -1.75 -10.53 -14.88
C GLY A 155 -1.57 -9.03 -14.75
N THR A 156 -2.66 -8.38 -14.37
CA THR A 156 -2.68 -6.93 -14.12
C THR A 156 -3.29 -6.63 -12.77
N ILE A 157 -2.72 -5.69 -12.04
CA ILE A 157 -3.24 -5.15 -10.78
C ILE A 157 -3.47 -3.67 -10.96
N ALA A 158 -4.73 -3.25 -10.99
CA ALA A 158 -5.12 -1.85 -11.11
C ALA A 158 -5.56 -1.31 -9.75
N LEU A 159 -4.74 -0.44 -9.18
CA LEU A 159 -4.98 0.24 -7.90
C LEU A 159 -5.66 1.58 -8.17
N SER A 160 -6.66 1.92 -7.36
CA SER A 160 -7.29 3.24 -7.40
C SER A 160 -7.24 3.90 -6.05
N THR A 161 -6.77 5.14 -6.00
CA THR A 161 -6.76 5.92 -4.76
C THR A 161 -8.16 6.40 -4.38
N GLU A 162 -8.33 6.79 -3.13
CA GLU A 162 -9.59 7.39 -2.68
C GLU A 162 -9.86 8.72 -3.40
N THR A 163 -11.12 8.96 -3.73
CA THR A 163 -11.57 10.27 -4.20
C THR A 163 -11.69 11.23 -3.02
N PRO A 164 -11.42 12.54 -3.21
CA PRO A 164 -11.58 13.53 -2.16
C PRO A 164 -13.03 13.57 -1.66
N SER A 165 -13.22 13.74 -0.36
CA SER A 165 -14.55 13.91 0.22
C SER A 165 -14.97 15.37 0.13
N PHE A 166 -16.22 15.63 -0.27
CA PHE A 166 -16.81 16.97 -0.18
C PHE A 166 -17.10 17.40 1.26
N LEU A 167 -17.27 16.42 2.16
CA LEU A 167 -17.52 16.67 3.57
C LEU A 167 -16.21 16.58 4.35
N PRO A 168 -16.04 17.42 5.39
CA PRO A 168 -14.93 17.28 6.30
C PRO A 168 -14.93 15.89 6.94
N SER A 169 -13.75 15.29 7.06
CA SER A 169 -13.62 13.95 7.64
C SER A 169 -12.27 13.78 8.32
N SER A 170 -12.25 12.99 9.37
CA SER A 170 -11.02 12.56 10.04
C SER A 170 -11.18 11.13 10.50
N GLU A 171 -10.10 10.36 10.39
CA GLU A 171 -10.04 8.97 10.83
C GLU A 171 -8.70 8.71 11.50
N ILE A 172 -8.72 8.07 12.66
CA ILE A 172 -7.53 7.60 13.35
C ILE A 172 -7.66 6.08 13.46
N THR A 173 -6.61 5.37 13.08
CA THR A 173 -6.54 3.92 13.16
C THR A 173 -5.36 3.50 14.00
N GLY A 174 -5.54 2.41 14.76
CA GLY A 174 -4.47 1.80 15.52
C GLY A 174 -4.73 0.32 15.66
N SER A 175 -3.68 -0.48 15.57
CA SER A 175 -3.75 -1.91 15.80
C SER A 175 -2.47 -2.43 16.45
N TYR A 176 -2.60 -3.52 17.20
CA TYR A 176 -1.49 -4.22 17.80
C TYR A 176 -1.69 -5.73 17.59
N GLY A 177 -0.62 -6.42 17.23
CA GLY A 177 -0.67 -7.83 16.86
C GLY A 177 0.58 -8.62 17.28
N SER A 178 0.68 -9.84 16.76
CA SER A 178 1.79 -10.74 17.02
C SER A 178 3.13 -10.11 16.64
N PHE A 179 4.22 -10.59 17.25
CA PHE A 179 5.59 -10.11 17.02
C PHE A 179 5.76 -8.62 17.32
N ASN A 180 5.01 -8.09 18.29
CA ASN A 180 4.95 -6.66 18.62
C ASN A 180 4.68 -5.79 17.39
N THR A 181 3.88 -6.28 16.47
CA THR A 181 3.47 -5.49 15.31
C THR A 181 2.47 -4.43 15.75
N PHE A 182 2.87 -3.17 15.62
CA PHE A 182 2.06 -2.00 15.95
C PHE A 182 1.87 -1.18 14.69
N ASN A 183 0.62 -0.90 14.34
CA ASN A 183 0.26 -0.04 13.23
C ASN A 183 -0.58 1.14 13.74
N PHE A 184 -0.22 2.32 13.31
CA PHE A 184 -0.90 3.57 13.65
C PHE A 184 -1.04 4.44 12.40
N GLY A 185 -2.21 5.06 12.25
CA GLY A 185 -2.46 5.96 11.13
C GLY A 185 -3.49 7.02 11.44
N ALA A 186 -3.41 8.11 10.70
CA ALA A 186 -4.41 9.16 10.69
C ALA A 186 -4.61 9.66 9.26
N LYS A 187 -5.85 9.92 8.89
CA LYS A 187 -6.20 10.61 7.64
C LYS A 187 -7.28 11.65 7.88
N GLY A 188 -7.34 12.64 7.02
CA GLY A 188 -8.34 13.68 7.10
C GLY A 188 -8.53 14.42 5.79
N SER A 189 -9.69 15.05 5.66
CA SER A 189 -10.05 15.93 4.57
C SER A 189 -10.73 17.17 5.12
N THR A 190 -10.45 18.32 4.53
CA THR A 190 -11.13 19.57 4.87
C THR A 190 -12.58 19.64 4.38
N GLY A 191 -12.94 18.72 3.47
CA GLY A 191 -14.12 18.91 2.67
C GLY A 191 -13.96 20.07 1.67
N LEU A 192 -15.05 20.45 1.00
CA LEU A 192 -15.04 21.52 0.01
C LEU A 192 -14.98 22.90 0.67
N LEU A 193 -13.83 23.56 0.55
CA LEU A 193 -13.62 24.93 1.02
C LEU A 193 -13.92 25.92 -0.12
N TRP A 194 -14.57 27.03 0.22
CA TRP A 194 -14.90 28.12 -0.71
C TRP A 194 -15.55 27.65 -2.02
N ASN A 195 -16.26 26.53 -1.99
CA ASN A 195 -16.89 25.85 -3.13
C ASN A 195 -15.93 25.39 -4.23
N HIS A 196 -14.61 25.37 -4.00
CA HIS A 196 -13.63 25.07 -5.04
C HIS A 196 -12.47 24.19 -4.62
N ILE A 197 -12.06 24.16 -3.35
CA ILE A 197 -10.79 23.53 -2.95
C ILE A 197 -11.02 22.50 -1.87
N ILE A 198 -10.36 21.35 -2.03
CA ILE A 198 -10.27 20.31 -0.99
C ILE A 198 -8.80 20.03 -0.70
N PHE A 199 -8.44 20.01 0.58
CA PHE A 199 -7.18 19.48 1.07
C PHE A 199 -7.44 18.14 1.74
N ASP A 200 -6.68 17.13 1.39
CA ASP A 200 -6.74 15.81 2.00
C ASP A 200 -5.32 15.30 2.31
N GLY A 201 -5.20 14.54 3.37
CA GLY A 201 -3.91 14.02 3.79
C GLY A 201 -4.03 12.80 4.69
N ALA A 202 -2.98 12.01 4.71
CA ALA A 202 -2.87 10.83 5.54
C ALA A 202 -1.42 10.55 5.94
N GLY A 203 -1.25 9.87 7.07
CA GLY A 203 0.04 9.37 7.52
C GLY A 203 -0.13 8.05 8.26
N TYR A 204 0.72 7.09 7.94
CA TYR A 204 0.68 5.75 8.54
C TYR A 204 2.08 5.33 8.96
N GLN A 205 2.15 4.54 10.02
CA GLN A 205 3.39 4.01 10.56
C GLN A 205 3.16 2.59 11.07
N THR A 206 4.05 1.68 10.70
CA THR A 206 4.06 0.29 11.18
C THR A 206 5.42 -0.03 11.80
N PHE A 207 5.41 -0.77 12.90
CA PHE A 207 6.58 -1.33 13.56
C PHE A 207 6.35 -2.81 13.77
N THR A 208 7.39 -3.63 13.65
CA THR A 208 7.32 -5.05 13.93
C THR A 208 8.68 -5.58 14.37
N ASN A 209 8.68 -6.62 15.20
CA ASN A 209 9.90 -7.37 15.48
C ASN A 209 10.22 -8.44 14.43
N GLY A 210 9.25 -8.71 13.51
CA GLY A 210 9.35 -9.82 12.56
C GLY A 210 9.14 -11.19 13.21
N PHE A 211 8.78 -12.18 12.39
CA PHE A 211 8.71 -13.57 12.82
C PHE A 211 10.11 -14.22 12.85
N ILE A 212 10.90 -13.96 11.81
CA ILE A 212 12.25 -14.49 11.67
C ILE A 212 13.19 -13.63 12.51
N HIS A 213 14.13 -14.28 13.22
CA HIS A 213 15.12 -13.58 14.05
C HIS A 213 15.88 -12.51 13.23
N GLY A 214 16.09 -11.33 13.80
CA GLY A 214 16.83 -10.24 13.16
C GLY A 214 16.03 -9.42 12.12
N THR A 215 14.78 -9.76 11.83
CA THR A 215 13.97 -9.10 10.79
C THR A 215 13.03 -8.01 11.31
N LYS A 216 13.38 -7.38 12.41
CA LYS A 216 12.60 -6.21 12.89
C LYS A 216 12.56 -5.12 11.83
N GLY A 217 11.40 -4.45 11.71
CA GLY A 217 11.20 -3.43 10.71
C GLY A 217 10.39 -2.23 11.21
N ARG A 218 10.54 -1.15 10.51
CA ARG A 218 9.77 0.07 10.64
C ARG A 218 9.47 0.59 9.26
N SER A 219 8.20 0.79 8.96
CA SER A 219 7.76 1.36 7.70
C SER A 219 6.70 2.44 7.92
N GLY A 220 6.49 3.26 6.93
CA GLY A 220 5.44 4.25 6.96
C GLY A 220 5.21 4.89 5.61
N SER A 221 4.04 5.51 5.47
CA SER A 221 3.67 6.25 4.27
C SER A 221 2.98 7.55 4.65
N TYR A 222 3.04 8.50 3.74
CA TYR A 222 2.26 9.73 3.81
C TYR A 222 1.61 10.02 2.47
N TYR A 223 0.50 10.71 2.53
CA TYR A 223 -0.24 11.21 1.40
C TYR A 223 -0.64 12.65 1.64
N GLY A 224 -0.54 13.49 0.62
CA GLY A 224 -1.07 14.85 0.60
C GLY A 224 -1.74 15.12 -0.73
N GLY A 225 -2.96 15.62 -0.71
CA GLY A 225 -3.77 15.93 -1.87
C GLY A 225 -4.29 17.35 -1.85
N ILE A 226 -4.34 17.97 -3.01
CA ILE A 226 -5.03 19.24 -3.25
C ILE A 226 -5.90 19.05 -4.47
N THR A 227 -7.19 19.29 -4.33
CA THR A 227 -8.14 19.20 -5.42
C THR A 227 -8.81 20.55 -5.63
N TYR A 228 -8.75 21.06 -6.83
CA TYR A 228 -9.52 22.23 -7.26
C TYR A 228 -10.67 21.77 -8.16
N ILE A 229 -11.86 22.25 -7.89
CA ILE A 229 -13.08 21.89 -8.60
C ILE A 229 -13.74 23.15 -9.11
N ASN A 230 -14.14 23.13 -10.38
CA ASN A 230 -14.97 24.12 -11.02
C ASN A 230 -16.05 23.40 -11.84
N ASN A 231 -17.08 24.11 -12.29
CA ASN A 231 -18.19 23.52 -13.06
C ASN A 231 -17.74 22.76 -14.32
N ASN A 232 -16.60 23.12 -14.89
CA ASN A 232 -16.14 22.63 -16.19
C ASN A 232 -14.93 21.68 -16.09
N PHE A 233 -14.19 21.67 -14.97
CA PHE A 233 -13.01 20.83 -14.81
C PHE A 233 -12.67 20.58 -13.35
N GLN A 234 -11.92 19.51 -13.14
CA GLN A 234 -11.30 19.17 -11.88
C GLN A 234 -9.80 19.00 -12.09
N LEU A 235 -9.01 19.64 -11.23
CA LEU A 235 -7.57 19.44 -11.16
C LEU A 235 -7.21 18.86 -9.81
N ARG A 236 -6.46 17.77 -9.80
CA ARG A 236 -6.01 17.12 -8.57
C ARG A 236 -4.51 16.93 -8.58
N TYR A 237 -3.84 17.47 -7.57
CA TYR A 237 -2.45 17.16 -7.25
C TYR A 237 -2.40 16.15 -6.13
N LYS A 238 -1.56 15.12 -6.27
CA LYS A 238 -1.31 14.10 -5.27
C LYS A 238 0.19 13.96 -5.03
N ASN A 239 0.58 13.90 -3.78
CA ASN A 239 1.93 13.56 -3.37
C ASN A 239 1.87 12.36 -2.41
N ILE A 240 2.52 11.28 -2.77
CA ILE A 240 2.57 10.05 -1.99
C ILE A 240 4.05 9.72 -1.78
N GLY A 241 4.41 9.44 -0.55
CA GLY A 241 5.75 9.00 -0.22
C GLY A 241 5.74 7.96 0.90
N ASN A 242 6.82 7.23 0.98
CA ASN A 242 7.01 6.19 1.98
C ASN A 242 8.45 6.15 2.46
N PHE A 243 8.65 5.49 3.57
CA PHE A 243 9.97 5.17 4.11
C PHE A 243 9.92 3.80 4.76
N GLU A 244 11.02 3.10 4.67
CA GLU A 244 11.17 1.78 5.26
C GLU A 244 12.59 1.57 5.77
N THR A 245 12.67 0.85 6.89
CA THR A 245 13.89 0.23 7.41
C THR A 245 13.48 -1.15 7.87
N THR A 246 14.03 -2.18 7.24
CA THR A 246 13.69 -3.57 7.56
C THR A 246 14.95 -4.42 7.63
N GLY A 247 14.96 -5.38 8.56
CA GLY A 247 15.88 -6.49 8.52
C GLY A 247 15.37 -7.53 7.53
N GLN A 248 16.29 -8.16 6.82
CA GLN A 248 15.98 -9.13 5.78
C GLN A 248 16.54 -10.50 6.14
N ALA A 249 15.84 -11.54 5.73
CA ALA A 249 16.27 -12.93 5.88
C ALA A 249 16.52 -13.54 4.48
N TRP A 250 17.52 -13.03 3.79
CA TRP A 250 17.83 -13.48 2.42
C TRP A 250 18.53 -14.83 2.39
N ASN A 251 19.43 -15.03 3.35
CA ASN A 251 20.22 -16.25 3.43
C ASN A 251 19.65 -17.15 4.53
N GLY A 252 19.11 -18.29 4.12
CA GLY A 252 18.70 -19.35 5.03
C GLY A 252 19.81 -20.38 5.22
N VAL A 253 19.63 -21.24 6.18
CA VAL A 253 20.51 -22.42 6.40
C VAL A 253 20.02 -23.59 5.56
N VAL A 254 20.93 -24.50 5.22
CA VAL A 254 20.58 -25.72 4.51
C VAL A 254 19.71 -26.60 5.42
N ALA A 255 18.58 -27.08 4.88
CA ALA A 255 17.65 -27.91 5.63
C ALA A 255 18.33 -29.18 6.13
N GLY A 256 18.18 -29.47 7.42
CA GLY A 256 18.78 -30.64 8.08
C GLY A 256 20.20 -30.44 8.59
N ASP A 257 20.82 -29.31 8.36
CA ASP A 257 22.12 -28.96 8.92
C ASP A 257 21.94 -28.32 10.30
N ASN A 258 22.51 -28.96 11.31
CA ASN A 258 22.46 -28.51 12.70
C ASN A 258 23.87 -28.18 13.27
N ASP A 259 24.88 -28.21 12.41
CA ASP A 259 26.26 -27.90 12.82
C ASP A 259 26.54 -26.42 12.60
N LEU A 260 26.60 -25.65 13.68
CA LEU A 260 26.88 -24.22 13.66
C LEU A 260 28.24 -23.89 13.04
N SER A 261 29.21 -24.82 13.07
CA SER A 261 30.53 -24.62 12.51
C SER A 261 30.52 -24.57 10.97
N LEU A 262 29.56 -25.26 10.34
CA LEU A 262 29.41 -25.30 8.88
C LEU A 262 28.82 -24.03 8.32
N MET A 263 28.21 -23.21 9.15
CA MET A 263 27.56 -21.93 8.72
C MET A 263 28.56 -20.78 8.69
N ASP A 264 29.70 -20.92 9.35
CA ASP A 264 30.71 -19.87 9.39
C ASP A 264 31.40 -19.73 8.02
N GLY A 265 31.29 -18.55 7.44
CA GLY A 265 31.88 -18.26 6.14
C GLY A 265 31.13 -18.78 4.92
N THR A 266 29.98 -19.39 5.03
CA THR A 266 29.12 -19.76 3.90
C THR A 266 28.79 -18.51 3.09
N TYR A 267 28.99 -18.54 1.77
CA TYR A 267 28.81 -17.41 0.84
C TYR A 267 29.74 -16.21 1.08
N GLY A 268 30.83 -16.36 1.82
CA GLY A 268 31.77 -15.28 2.08
C GLY A 268 31.24 -14.16 2.97
N ILE A 269 30.11 -14.37 3.62
CA ILE A 269 29.51 -13.45 4.58
C ILE A 269 30.08 -13.80 5.95
N PRO A 270 30.64 -12.84 6.72
CA PRO A 270 31.04 -13.11 8.11
C PRO A 270 29.79 -13.47 8.90
N THR A 271 29.62 -14.73 9.20
CA THR A 271 28.45 -15.17 9.94
C THR A 271 28.71 -14.96 11.42
N GLY A 272 27.90 -14.13 12.02
CA GLY A 272 27.87 -14.01 13.49
C GLY A 272 27.05 -15.11 14.14
N ILE A 273 26.87 -16.28 13.49
CA ILE A 273 26.09 -17.39 14.01
C ILE A 273 26.76 -17.91 15.26
N ARG A 274 26.10 -17.80 16.41
CA ARG A 274 26.58 -18.28 17.72
C ARG A 274 25.56 -19.16 18.41
N THR A 275 24.32 -19.11 17.97
CA THR A 275 23.20 -19.87 18.55
C THR A 275 22.30 -20.41 17.46
N TYR A 276 21.51 -21.44 17.81
CA TYR A 276 20.48 -21.94 16.86
C TYR A 276 19.46 -20.90 16.44
N ALA A 277 19.22 -19.87 17.25
CA ALA A 277 18.34 -18.75 16.87
C ALA A 277 18.90 -17.94 15.70
N ASP A 278 20.22 -17.83 15.60
CA ASP A 278 20.89 -17.09 14.53
C ASP A 278 20.80 -17.84 13.19
N MET A 279 20.52 -19.16 13.19
CA MET A 279 20.38 -19.96 11.97
C MET A 279 19.13 -19.61 11.14
N TYR A 280 18.17 -18.88 11.70
CA TYR A 280 16.98 -18.46 10.95
C TYR A 280 17.22 -17.28 10.03
N ASN A 281 18.29 -16.53 10.26
CA ASN A 281 18.65 -15.38 9.45
C ASN A 281 20.17 -15.14 9.53
N VAL A 282 20.84 -15.40 8.43
CA VAL A 282 22.31 -15.34 8.32
C VAL A 282 22.74 -14.13 7.49
#